data_3cf7d25a548d5b0559835b92329d7f05
#
_entry.id   3cf7d25a548d5b0559835b92329d7f05
#
_cell.length_a   1.000
_cell.length_b   1.000
_cell.length_c   1.000
_cell.angle_alpha   90.00
_cell.angle_beta   90.00
_cell.angle_gamma   90.00
#
_symmetry.space_group_name_H-M   'P 1'
#
loop_
_entity.id
_entity.type
_entity.pdbx_description
1 polymer ?
#
loop_
_entity_poly.entity_id
_entity_poly.type
_entity_poly.pdbx_seq_one_letter_code
_entity_poly.pdbx_strand_id
1 'polypeptide(L)'
;MGRGAVIFADSRTASFKALMPGVSTSLIWGDTVKGPYAGFTKFAPGFDAGMHSHTNDVLLVVMNGAYLYKDDAGEKRVGAGDFLRIPGGHKHWSGGDAKEGALFYQET
;
A
#
# COMPACT_ATOMS: atom_id res chain seq x y z
N MET A 1 -8.35 1.37 17.27
CA MET A 1 -7.28 0.57 17.80
C MET A 1 -7.22 0.61 19.30
N GLY A 2 -6.96 1.44 19.98
CA GLY A 2 -7.05 1.51 21.40
C GLY A 2 -6.10 0.60 22.16
N ARG A 3 -6.54 0.21 23.32
CA ARG A 3 -5.77 -0.62 24.21
C ARG A 3 -5.91 -2.06 23.84
N GLY A 4 -4.88 -2.76 23.90
CA GLY A 4 -4.86 -4.17 23.59
C GLY A 4 -3.49 -4.71 23.81
N ALA A 5 -3.22 -5.82 23.17
CA ALA A 5 -1.91 -6.43 23.21
C ALA A 5 -0.92 -5.61 22.37
N VAL A 6 0.35 -5.73 22.70
CA VAL A 6 1.43 -5.28 21.83
C VAL A 6 1.36 -6.10 20.55
N ILE A 7 1.51 -5.44 19.41
CA ILE A 7 1.48 -6.09 18.10
C ILE A 7 2.89 -6.08 17.52
N PHE A 8 3.35 -7.24 17.09
CA PHE A 8 4.57 -7.37 16.31
C PHE A 8 4.19 -7.89 14.93
N ALA A 9 4.74 -7.27 13.89
CA ALA A 9 4.53 -7.72 12.52
C ALA A 9 5.86 -7.64 11.78
N ASP A 10 6.18 -8.69 11.04
CA ASP A 10 7.39 -8.77 10.24
C ASP A 10 6.98 -9.13 8.83
N SER A 11 7.26 -8.23 7.88
CA SER A 11 6.85 -8.42 6.49
C SER A 11 7.46 -9.66 5.84
N ARG A 12 8.59 -10.13 6.36
CA ARG A 12 9.30 -11.31 5.82
C ARG A 12 8.62 -12.60 6.22
N THR A 13 7.88 -12.61 7.32
CA THR A 13 7.20 -13.80 7.85
C THR A 13 5.68 -13.68 7.82
N ALA A 14 5.15 -12.52 7.44
CA ALA A 14 3.71 -12.28 7.39
C ALA A 14 3.04 -13.18 6.36
N SER A 15 1.80 -13.57 6.66
CA SER A 15 0.97 -14.31 5.71
C SER A 15 0.26 -13.33 4.78
N PHE A 16 0.54 -13.42 3.51
CA PHE A 16 -0.10 -12.58 2.49
C PHE A 16 -1.22 -13.35 1.82
N LYS A 17 -2.34 -12.67 1.62
CA LYS A 17 -3.50 -13.20 0.88
C LYS A 17 -3.64 -12.44 -0.42
N ALA A 18 -3.89 -13.15 -1.51
CA ALA A 18 -4.15 -12.53 -2.79
C ALA A 18 -5.46 -11.73 -2.70
N LEU A 19 -5.39 -10.45 -3.05
CA LEU A 19 -6.55 -9.58 -3.14
C LEU A 19 -7.09 -9.60 -4.57
N MET A 20 -6.19 -9.54 -5.53
CA MET A 20 -6.45 -9.63 -6.95
C MET A 20 -5.13 -10.01 -7.63
N PRO A 21 -5.14 -10.37 -8.94
CA PRO A 21 -3.88 -10.66 -9.63
C PRO A 21 -2.90 -9.48 -9.48
N GLY A 22 -1.72 -9.77 -8.98
CA GLY A 22 -0.67 -8.78 -8.79
C GLY A 22 -0.69 -8.02 -7.47
N VAL A 23 -1.70 -8.23 -6.62
CA VAL A 23 -1.78 -7.58 -5.30
C VAL A 23 -2.05 -8.60 -4.22
N SER A 24 -1.25 -8.57 -3.17
CA SER A 24 -1.52 -9.37 -1.97
C SER A 24 -1.33 -8.50 -0.73
N THR A 25 -2.04 -8.85 0.33
CA THR A 25 -2.08 -8.06 1.57
C THR A 25 -1.94 -8.93 2.80
N SER A 26 -1.40 -8.32 3.86
CA SER A 26 -1.32 -8.93 5.17
C SER A 26 -1.79 -7.92 6.20
N LEU A 27 -2.97 -8.13 6.76
CA LEU A 27 -3.57 -7.22 7.73
C LEU A 27 -2.81 -7.29 9.06
N ILE A 28 -2.48 -6.14 9.61
CA ILE A 28 -1.84 -6.04 10.94
C ILE A 28 -2.87 -5.72 12.01
N TRP A 29 -3.72 -4.73 11.76
CA TRP A 29 -4.81 -4.40 12.66
C TRP A 29 -5.91 -3.70 11.90
N GLY A 30 -7.09 -3.67 12.51
CA GLY A 30 -8.24 -2.95 11.97
C GLY A 30 -9.16 -3.84 11.16
N ASP A 31 -10.07 -3.20 10.44
CA ASP A 31 -11.11 -3.87 9.68
C ASP A 31 -11.23 -3.21 8.30
N THR A 32 -10.88 -3.92 7.25
CA THR A 32 -10.88 -3.39 5.88
C THR A 32 -12.26 -3.05 5.36
N VAL A 33 -13.32 -3.55 6.00
CA VAL A 33 -14.70 -3.31 5.58
C VAL A 33 -15.33 -2.15 6.36
N LYS A 34 -15.10 -2.10 7.67
CA LYS A 34 -15.85 -1.21 8.55
C LYS A 34 -15.10 0.01 9.04
N GLY A 35 -13.82 0.07 8.88
CA GLY A 35 -13.11 1.18 9.48
C GLY A 35 -11.65 1.23 9.10
N PRO A 36 -10.85 1.98 9.88
CA PRO A 36 -9.43 2.11 9.60
C PRO A 36 -8.71 0.78 9.79
N TYR A 37 -7.65 0.61 9.02
CA TYR A 37 -6.80 -0.57 9.15
C TYR A 37 -5.37 -0.22 8.73
N ALA A 38 -4.45 -1.10 9.10
CA ALA A 38 -3.08 -1.04 8.64
C ALA A 38 -2.58 -2.43 8.29
N GLY A 39 -1.67 -2.48 7.34
CA GLY A 39 -1.11 -3.74 6.90
C GLY A 39 0.00 -3.58 5.88
N PHE A 40 0.56 -4.71 5.47
CA PHE A 40 1.52 -4.77 4.39
C PHE A 40 0.80 -5.07 3.09
N THR A 41 1.28 -4.48 2.01
CA THR A 41 0.79 -4.75 0.66
C THR A 41 1.97 -5.03 -0.25
N LYS A 42 1.79 -6.01 -1.14
CA LYS A 42 2.75 -6.30 -2.19
C LYS A 42 2.11 -6.07 -3.55
N PHE A 43 2.82 -5.33 -4.40
CA PHE A 43 2.53 -5.26 -5.83
C PHE A 43 3.53 -6.14 -6.56
N ALA A 44 3.05 -6.97 -7.47
CA ALA A 44 3.92 -7.75 -8.34
C ALA A 44 4.72 -6.81 -9.26
N PRO A 45 5.88 -7.26 -9.77
CA PRO A 45 6.63 -6.48 -10.75
C PRO A 45 5.74 -6.06 -11.93
N GLY A 46 5.74 -4.77 -12.24
CA GLY A 46 4.97 -4.22 -13.34
C GLY A 46 3.46 -4.11 -13.11
N PHE A 47 2.99 -4.35 -11.89
CA PHE A 47 1.56 -4.22 -11.60
C PHE A 47 1.06 -2.83 -11.94
N ASP A 48 -0.11 -2.77 -12.59
CA ASP A 48 -0.77 -1.54 -13.00
C ASP A 48 -2.16 -1.51 -12.36
N ALA A 49 -2.36 -0.60 -11.40
CA ALA A 49 -3.63 -0.49 -10.70
C ALA A 49 -4.65 0.36 -11.44
N GLY A 50 -4.23 1.05 -12.50
CA GLY A 50 -5.09 1.96 -13.23
C GLY A 50 -5.40 3.25 -12.46
N MET A 51 -6.18 4.10 -13.08
CA MET A 51 -6.65 5.35 -12.46
C MET A 51 -7.76 5.03 -11.48
N HIS A 52 -7.63 5.54 -10.27
CA HIS A 52 -8.61 5.30 -9.21
C HIS A 52 -8.51 6.36 -8.11
N SER A 53 -9.44 6.31 -7.17
CA SER A 53 -9.37 7.09 -5.95
C SER A 53 -9.85 6.22 -4.79
N HIS A 54 -9.55 6.65 -3.58
CA HIS A 54 -9.98 5.99 -2.36
C HIS A 54 -10.92 6.90 -1.58
N THR A 55 -11.80 6.31 -0.79
CA THR A 55 -12.71 7.09 0.04
C THR A 55 -11.96 7.86 1.12
N ASN A 56 -10.98 7.22 1.74
CA ASN A 56 -10.23 7.79 2.85
C ASN A 56 -8.77 8.06 2.45
N ASP A 57 -8.08 8.82 3.28
CA ASP A 57 -6.66 9.05 3.08
C ASP A 57 -5.90 7.73 3.14
N VAL A 58 -4.86 7.61 2.34
CA VAL A 58 -3.93 6.50 2.38
C VAL A 58 -2.55 7.04 2.72
N LEU A 59 -1.93 6.49 3.75
CA LEU A 59 -0.56 6.80 4.12
C LEU A 59 0.25 5.53 3.94
N LEU A 60 1.37 5.62 3.24
CA LEU A 60 2.21 4.45 3.03
C LEU A 60 3.71 4.76 3.12
N VAL A 61 4.45 3.75 3.52
CA VAL A 61 5.92 3.77 3.52
C VAL A 61 6.38 2.56 2.73
N VAL A 62 7.18 2.80 1.71
CA VAL A 62 7.73 1.72 0.90
C VAL A 62 8.89 1.08 1.64
N MET A 63 8.92 -0.24 1.66
CA MET A 63 9.92 -1.04 2.34
C MET A 63 10.89 -1.71 1.37
N ASN A 64 10.41 -2.08 0.18
CA ASN A 64 11.23 -2.71 -0.85
C ASN A 64 10.63 -2.43 -2.22
N GLY A 65 11.47 -2.36 -3.24
CA GLY A 65 11.03 -2.02 -4.58
C GLY A 65 10.63 -0.55 -4.68
N ALA A 66 9.61 -0.26 -5.46
CA ALA A 66 9.09 1.10 -5.58
C ALA A 66 7.60 1.11 -5.91
N TYR A 67 6.89 2.03 -5.29
CA TYR A 67 5.51 2.37 -5.59
C TYR A 67 5.55 3.49 -6.62
N LEU A 68 4.95 3.28 -7.76
CA LEU A 68 4.89 4.28 -8.83
C LEU A 68 3.58 5.02 -8.73
N TYR A 69 3.64 6.34 -8.86
CA TYR A 69 2.50 7.22 -8.66
C TYR A 69 2.41 8.23 -9.81
N LYS A 70 1.19 8.50 -10.27
CA LYS A 70 0.92 9.54 -11.27
C LYS A 70 -0.38 10.23 -10.96
N ASP A 71 -0.40 11.55 -11.16
CA ASP A 71 -1.62 12.35 -11.17
C ASP A 71 -1.44 13.52 -12.15
N ASP A 72 -2.37 14.47 -12.14
CA ASP A 72 -2.32 15.61 -13.05
C ASP A 72 -1.07 16.48 -12.84
N ALA A 73 -0.48 16.45 -11.67
CA ALA A 73 0.73 17.22 -11.37
C ALA A 73 2.01 16.54 -11.85
N GLY A 74 1.95 15.26 -12.21
CA GLY A 74 3.11 14.55 -12.72
C GLY A 74 3.27 13.15 -12.13
N GLU A 75 4.48 12.61 -12.26
CA GLU A 75 4.83 11.27 -11.84
C GLU A 75 5.84 11.30 -10.70
N LYS A 76 5.78 10.27 -9.85
CA LYS A 76 6.70 10.13 -8.74
C LYS A 76 7.02 8.65 -8.52
N ARG A 77 8.30 8.36 -8.32
CA ARG A 77 8.76 7.05 -7.88
C ARG A 77 9.00 7.11 -6.38
N VAL A 78 8.27 6.31 -5.62
CA VAL A 78 8.37 6.25 -4.16
C VAL A 78 9.16 4.99 -3.83
N GLY A 79 10.42 5.15 -3.48
CA GLY A 79 11.33 4.04 -3.23
C GLY A 79 11.39 3.64 -1.76
N ALA A 80 12.21 2.63 -1.47
CA ALA A 80 12.35 2.10 -0.12
C ALA A 80 12.74 3.21 0.86
N GLY A 81 12.02 3.30 1.97
CA GLY A 81 12.19 4.32 2.99
C GLY A 81 11.41 5.61 2.74
N ASP A 82 10.77 5.76 1.59
CA ASP A 82 10.01 6.97 1.27
C ASP A 82 8.57 6.85 1.72
N PHE A 83 7.97 7.99 1.99
CA PHE A 83 6.60 8.13 2.46
C PHE A 83 5.73 8.78 1.38
N LEU A 84 4.48 8.33 1.29
CA LEU A 84 3.47 8.94 0.42
C LEU A 84 2.15 9.03 1.17
N ARG A 85 1.50 10.19 1.09
CA ARG A 85 0.13 10.36 1.54
C ARG A 85 -0.73 10.74 0.34
N ILE A 86 -1.82 10.01 0.16
CA ILE A 86 -2.80 10.28 -0.89
C ILE A 86 -4.12 10.64 -0.21
N PRO A 87 -4.60 11.89 -0.34
CA PRO A 87 -5.86 12.29 0.26
C PRO A 87 -7.04 11.49 -0.31
N GLY A 88 -8.04 11.26 0.53
CA GLY A 88 -9.29 10.66 0.08
C GLY A 88 -9.90 11.44 -1.07
N GLY A 89 -10.43 10.74 -2.05
CA GLY A 89 -11.02 11.33 -3.24
C GLY A 89 -10.04 11.81 -4.31
N HIS A 90 -8.74 11.78 -4.04
CA HIS A 90 -7.73 12.24 -4.99
C HIS A 90 -7.49 11.20 -6.08
N LYS A 91 -7.83 11.54 -7.32
CA LYS A 91 -7.70 10.64 -8.44
C LYS A 91 -6.25 10.51 -8.86
N HIS A 92 -5.78 9.27 -9.00
CA HIS A 92 -4.39 8.99 -9.32
C HIS A 92 -4.24 7.61 -9.96
N TRP A 93 -3.06 7.37 -10.51
CA TRP A 93 -2.63 6.07 -11.00
C TRP A 93 -1.55 5.52 -10.08
N SER A 94 -1.56 4.22 -9.86
CA SER A 94 -0.54 3.53 -9.06
C SER A 94 -0.05 2.29 -9.78
N GLY A 95 1.19 1.92 -9.50
CA GLY A 95 1.77 0.69 -10.00
C GLY A 95 3.00 0.26 -9.23
N GLY A 96 3.53 -0.90 -9.59
CA GLY A 96 4.75 -1.46 -9.02
C GLY A 96 5.92 -1.35 -9.98
N ASP A 97 7.12 -1.22 -9.41
CA ASP A 97 8.35 -1.22 -10.20
C ASP A 97 8.39 -2.43 -11.13
N ALA A 98 8.90 -2.22 -12.36
CA ALA A 98 8.86 -3.24 -13.40
C ALA A 98 9.68 -4.49 -13.05
N LYS A 99 10.70 -4.36 -12.22
CA LYS A 99 11.60 -5.47 -11.87
C LYS A 99 11.34 -6.02 -10.48
N GLU A 100 11.08 -5.15 -9.51
CA GLU A 100 11.00 -5.53 -8.10
C GLU A 100 9.60 -5.47 -7.52
N GLY A 101 8.65 -4.85 -8.24
CA GLY A 101 7.34 -4.58 -7.67
C GLY A 101 7.45 -3.60 -6.53
N ALA A 102 6.59 -3.74 -5.54
CA ALA A 102 6.63 -2.91 -4.34
C ALA A 102 6.15 -3.71 -3.13
N LEU A 103 6.82 -3.51 -2.01
CA LEU A 103 6.37 -3.95 -0.70
C LEU A 103 6.25 -2.70 0.15
N PHE A 104 5.06 -2.45 0.71
CA PHE A 104 4.85 -1.25 1.51
C PHE A 104 3.91 -1.51 2.68
N TYR A 105 4.10 -0.71 3.72
CA TYR A 105 3.19 -0.63 4.86
C TYR A 105 2.21 0.50 4.57
N GLN A 106 0.93 0.28 4.84
CA GLN A 106 -0.06 1.33 4.65
C GLN A 106 -1.06 1.40 5.79
N GLU A 107 -1.57 2.61 5.98
CA GLU A 107 -2.69 2.90 6.88
C GLU A 107 -3.76 3.64 6.09
N THR A 108 -4.99 3.36 6.43
CA THR A 108 -6.11 4.06 5.80
C THR A 108 -7.34 4.12 6.71
#